data_55ab11ed3cae855f999df8eb8057772a
#
_entry.id   55ab11ed3cae855f999df8eb8057772a
#
_cell.length_a   1.000
_cell.length_b   1.000
_cell.length_c   1.000
_cell.angle_alpha   90.00
_cell.angle_beta   90.00
_cell.angle_gamma   90.00
#
_symmetry.space_group_name_H-M   'P 1'
#
loop_
_entity.id
_entity.type
_entity.pdbx_description
1 polymer ?
#
loop_
_entity_poly.entity_id
_entity_poly.type
_entity_poly.pdbx_seq_one_letter_code
_entity_poly.pdbx_strand_id
1 'polypeptide(L)'
;RGTKGSRKVTLTEEGMILRKRAEEILDLVRRTESEIAMSDDIVIGDVYIGTGETDGVRLIARAAKTLQNRHPGIRYHITSGNASLVMERLDKGLIDFGIVFKDVDLAKYNMLETPCSDIWGVLMRKDAPLAQKKTITPQDLRDKPLILSQQEYRGGGLTRWIGREPAKLN
;
A
#
# COMPACT_ATOMS: atom_id res chain seq x y z
N ARG A 1 11.94 51.83 8.60
CA ARG A 1 11.96 50.75 7.57
C ARG A 1 11.73 49.45 8.31
N GLY A 2 10.45 49.03 8.41
CA GLY A 2 10.06 47.73 8.99
C GLY A 2 10.34 46.62 8.01
N THR A 3 11.09 45.61 8.39
CA THR A 3 11.25 44.35 7.69
C THR A 3 9.91 43.65 7.65
N LYS A 4 9.34 43.44 6.46
CA LYS A 4 8.16 42.58 6.25
C LYS A 4 8.52 41.16 6.66
N GLY A 5 8.09 40.74 7.85
CA GLY A 5 8.15 39.35 8.27
C GLY A 5 7.27 38.51 7.37
N SER A 6 7.84 37.51 6.70
CA SER A 6 7.11 36.48 5.97
C SER A 6 6.18 35.78 6.96
N ARG A 7 4.88 36.05 6.91
CA ARG A 7 3.86 35.26 7.64
C ARG A 7 3.81 33.90 7.03
N LYS A 8 4.36 32.90 7.71
CA LYS A 8 4.21 31.51 7.34
C LYS A 8 2.73 31.13 7.52
N VAL A 9 2.03 30.89 6.43
CA VAL A 9 0.65 30.42 6.45
C VAL A 9 0.70 28.91 6.66
N THR A 10 -0.01 28.42 7.68
CA THR A 10 -0.19 26.99 7.98
C THR A 10 -1.66 26.63 7.85
N LEU A 11 -1.95 25.41 7.41
CA LEU A 11 -3.33 24.90 7.35
C LEU A 11 -3.81 24.57 8.76
N THR A 12 -5.10 24.83 9.01
CA THR A 12 -5.83 24.28 10.17
C THR A 12 -6.09 22.78 9.97
N GLU A 13 -6.61 22.09 10.98
CA GLU A 13 -7.02 20.68 10.85
C GLU A 13 -8.08 20.50 9.78
N GLU A 14 -9.10 21.37 9.75
CA GLU A 14 -10.13 21.38 8.71
C GLU A 14 -9.53 21.71 7.33
N GLY A 15 -8.55 22.61 7.30
CA GLY A 15 -7.82 22.94 6.08
C GLY A 15 -7.02 21.74 5.53
N MET A 16 -6.45 20.91 6.39
CA MET A 16 -5.77 19.68 6.00
C MET A 16 -6.77 18.64 5.44
N ILE A 17 -7.94 18.52 6.09
CA ILE A 17 -9.02 17.63 5.61
C ILE A 17 -9.51 18.10 4.25
N LEU A 18 -9.79 19.40 4.11
CA LEU A 18 -10.27 19.97 2.84
C LEU A 18 -9.23 19.78 1.74
N ARG A 19 -7.94 20.01 2.01
CA ARG A 19 -6.88 19.79 1.04
C ARG A 19 -6.85 18.33 0.56
N LYS A 20 -6.89 17.36 1.49
CA LYS A 20 -6.93 15.94 1.14
C LYS A 20 -8.11 15.61 0.22
N ARG A 21 -9.31 16.13 0.55
CA ARG A 21 -10.52 15.90 -0.26
C ARG A 21 -10.44 16.58 -1.62
N ALA A 22 -9.89 17.79 -1.67
CA ALA A 22 -9.70 18.49 -2.94
C ALA A 22 -8.72 17.74 -3.86
N GLU A 23 -7.62 17.21 -3.32
CA GLU A 23 -6.67 16.38 -4.07
C GLU A 23 -7.39 15.13 -4.64
N GLU A 24 -8.19 14.42 -3.83
CA GLU A 24 -8.97 13.24 -4.25
C GLU A 24 -9.97 13.60 -5.39
N ILE A 25 -10.66 14.71 -5.27
CA ILE A 25 -11.64 15.18 -6.28
C ILE A 25 -10.93 15.54 -7.59
N LEU A 26 -9.83 16.28 -7.52
CA LEU A 26 -9.07 16.68 -8.70
C LEU A 26 -8.44 15.48 -9.42
N ASP A 27 -8.01 14.46 -8.67
CA ASP A 27 -7.53 13.22 -9.25
C ASP A 27 -8.65 12.50 -10.02
N LEU A 28 -9.84 12.42 -9.43
CA LEU A 28 -10.99 11.77 -10.07
C LEU A 28 -11.45 12.54 -11.33
N VAL A 29 -11.47 13.87 -11.30
CA VAL A 29 -11.79 14.69 -12.48
C VAL A 29 -10.81 14.42 -13.61
N ARG A 30 -9.49 14.46 -13.33
CA ARG A 30 -8.46 14.18 -14.35
C ARG A 30 -8.61 12.79 -14.97
N ARG A 31 -8.96 11.80 -14.17
CA ARG A 31 -9.20 10.44 -14.66
C ARG A 31 -10.39 10.38 -15.58
N THR A 32 -11.53 10.97 -15.17
CA THR A 32 -12.74 11.02 -15.98
C THR A 32 -12.48 11.70 -17.31
N GLU A 33 -11.76 12.83 -17.31
CA GLU A 33 -11.39 13.54 -18.54
C GLU A 33 -10.53 12.65 -19.46
N SER A 34 -9.54 11.91 -18.89
CA SER A 34 -8.71 10.99 -19.65
C SER A 34 -9.50 9.83 -20.25
N GLU A 35 -10.42 9.23 -19.48
CA GLU A 35 -11.27 8.13 -19.94
C GLU A 35 -12.18 8.55 -21.10
N ILE A 36 -12.75 9.77 -21.05
CA ILE A 36 -13.62 10.30 -22.10
C ILE A 36 -12.80 10.67 -23.36
N ALA A 37 -11.57 11.14 -23.20
CA ALA A 37 -10.70 11.56 -24.30
C ALA A 37 -10.07 10.41 -25.08
N MET A 38 -10.20 9.16 -24.64
CA MET A 38 -9.62 7.99 -25.31
C MET A 38 -10.32 7.74 -26.65
N SER A 39 -9.53 7.67 -27.74
CA SER A 39 -9.97 7.17 -29.03
C SER A 39 -9.68 5.67 -29.15
N ASP A 40 -10.54 4.92 -29.84
CA ASP A 40 -10.49 3.46 -29.94
C ASP A 40 -9.22 2.90 -30.57
N ASP A 41 -8.43 3.73 -31.28
CA ASP A 41 -7.28 3.25 -32.10
C ASP A 41 -5.92 3.36 -31.39
N ILE A 42 -5.80 4.09 -30.27
CA ILE A 42 -4.51 4.31 -29.59
C ILE A 42 -4.65 3.98 -28.11
N VAL A 43 -3.95 2.91 -27.67
CA VAL A 43 -3.89 2.51 -26.25
C VAL A 43 -2.92 3.42 -25.50
N ILE A 44 -3.46 4.44 -24.88
CA ILE A 44 -2.75 5.42 -24.02
C ILE A 44 -3.53 5.61 -22.73
N GLY A 45 -2.91 6.13 -21.70
CA GLY A 45 -3.59 6.50 -20.46
C GLY A 45 -2.77 6.21 -19.22
N ASP A 46 -3.44 6.37 -18.08
CA ASP A 46 -2.85 6.23 -16.77
C ASP A 46 -3.45 5.00 -16.06
N VAL A 47 -2.59 4.19 -15.45
CA VAL A 47 -2.98 3.03 -14.63
C VAL A 47 -2.51 3.28 -13.20
N TYR A 48 -3.45 3.28 -12.27
CA TYR A 48 -3.20 3.55 -10.86
C TYR A 48 -3.24 2.26 -10.04
N ILE A 49 -2.14 1.97 -9.34
CA ILE A 49 -1.96 0.73 -8.60
C ILE A 49 -1.65 1.04 -7.14
N GLY A 50 -2.44 0.49 -6.23
CA GLY A 50 -2.16 0.51 -4.79
C GLY A 50 -1.51 -0.80 -4.35
N THR A 51 -0.44 -0.72 -3.57
CA THR A 51 0.26 -1.92 -3.10
C THR A 51 0.94 -1.70 -1.76
N GLY A 52 1.11 -2.78 -1.00
CA GLY A 52 2.08 -2.83 0.08
C GLY A 52 3.51 -3.05 -0.45
N GLU A 53 4.46 -3.05 0.45
CA GLU A 53 5.85 -3.41 0.17
C GLU A 53 5.99 -4.94 0.15
N THR A 54 5.71 -5.54 -1.01
CA THR A 54 5.65 -6.99 -1.22
C THR A 54 6.42 -7.39 -2.48
N ASP A 55 6.89 -8.61 -2.52
CA ASP A 55 7.57 -9.17 -3.70
C ASP A 55 6.61 -9.30 -4.92
N GLY A 56 5.30 -9.32 -4.68
CA GLY A 56 4.28 -9.27 -5.73
C GLY A 56 4.40 -8.08 -6.67
N VAL A 57 4.97 -6.96 -6.21
CA VAL A 57 5.24 -5.77 -7.05
C VAL A 57 6.16 -6.09 -8.23
N ARG A 58 7.08 -7.05 -8.10
CA ARG A 58 7.96 -7.49 -9.20
C ARG A 58 7.19 -8.08 -10.37
N LEU A 59 6.11 -8.82 -10.10
CA LEU A 59 5.25 -9.36 -11.13
C LEU A 59 4.56 -8.24 -11.90
N ILE A 60 4.00 -7.28 -11.18
CA ILE A 60 3.36 -6.10 -11.77
C ILE A 60 4.36 -5.27 -12.59
N ALA A 61 5.56 -5.04 -12.07
CA ALA A 61 6.60 -4.30 -12.80
C ALA A 61 6.98 -4.98 -14.12
N ARG A 62 7.04 -6.32 -14.15
CA ARG A 62 7.30 -7.08 -15.39
C ARG A 62 6.14 -6.98 -16.37
N ALA A 63 4.90 -7.11 -15.89
CA ALA A 63 3.71 -6.97 -16.71
C ALA A 63 3.61 -5.55 -17.30
N ALA A 64 3.79 -4.53 -16.45
CA ALA A 64 3.82 -3.13 -16.85
C ALA A 64 4.89 -2.86 -17.91
N LYS A 65 6.10 -3.38 -17.72
CA LYS A 65 7.19 -3.23 -18.72
C LYS A 65 6.85 -3.90 -20.05
N THR A 66 6.25 -5.09 -20.00
CA THR A 66 5.83 -5.81 -21.22
C THR A 66 4.74 -5.05 -21.96
N LEU A 67 3.76 -4.53 -21.24
CA LEU A 67 2.65 -3.77 -21.83
C LEU A 67 3.14 -2.42 -22.36
N GLN A 68 3.97 -1.71 -21.63
CA GLN A 68 4.54 -0.42 -22.04
C GLN A 68 5.42 -0.52 -23.30
N ASN A 69 6.09 -1.67 -23.52
CA ASN A 69 6.84 -1.89 -24.75
C ASN A 69 5.93 -2.00 -25.98
N ARG A 70 4.69 -2.46 -25.81
CA ARG A 70 3.66 -2.56 -26.87
C ARG A 70 2.87 -1.27 -27.02
N HIS A 71 2.62 -0.60 -25.90
CA HIS A 71 1.81 0.61 -25.79
C HIS A 71 2.56 1.67 -24.98
N PRO A 72 3.52 2.40 -25.61
CA PRO A 72 4.39 3.36 -24.91
C PRO A 72 3.64 4.53 -24.25
N GLY A 73 2.39 4.78 -24.67
CA GLY A 73 1.56 5.83 -24.12
C GLY A 73 0.91 5.49 -22.75
N ILE A 74 1.09 4.26 -22.25
CA ILE A 74 0.58 3.89 -20.91
C ILE A 74 1.55 4.36 -19.82
N ARG A 75 1.01 5.07 -18.83
CA ARG A 75 1.73 5.51 -17.64
C ARG A 75 1.24 4.76 -16.41
N TYR A 76 2.16 4.40 -15.53
CA TYR A 76 1.84 3.68 -14.28
C TYR A 76 2.11 4.56 -13.08
N HIS A 77 1.12 4.65 -12.19
CA HIS A 77 1.18 5.38 -10.92
C HIS A 77 1.05 4.37 -9.78
N ILE A 78 2.12 4.21 -9.00
CA ILE A 78 2.13 3.26 -7.89
C ILE A 78 2.05 4.03 -6.58
N THR A 79 1.05 3.70 -5.76
CA THR A 79 0.88 4.23 -4.41
C THR A 79 1.16 3.14 -3.40
N SER A 80 2.14 3.36 -2.52
CA SER A 80 2.45 2.44 -1.43
C SER A 80 1.58 2.72 -0.21
N GLY A 81 1.11 1.66 0.44
CA GLY A 81 0.30 1.75 1.65
C GLY A 81 -0.08 0.39 2.20
N ASN A 82 -0.69 0.38 3.39
CA ASN A 82 -1.25 -0.84 3.95
C ASN A 82 -2.56 -1.25 3.24
N ALA A 83 -3.05 -2.47 3.49
CA ALA A 83 -4.24 -2.98 2.84
C ALA A 83 -5.47 -2.08 3.08
N SER A 84 -5.64 -1.50 4.27
CA SER A 84 -6.76 -0.60 4.55
C SER A 84 -6.76 0.64 3.65
N LEU A 85 -5.58 1.23 3.41
CA LEU A 85 -5.43 2.38 2.51
C LEU A 85 -5.68 1.98 1.05
N VAL A 86 -5.17 0.82 0.64
CA VAL A 86 -5.38 0.30 -0.72
C VAL A 86 -6.88 0.07 -0.97
N MET A 87 -7.57 -0.60 -0.03
CA MET A 87 -9.01 -0.85 -0.12
C MET A 87 -9.83 0.45 -0.12
N GLU A 88 -9.50 1.41 0.75
CA GLU A 88 -10.15 2.72 0.77
C GLU A 88 -10.03 3.44 -0.59
N ARG A 89 -8.85 3.36 -1.23
CA ARG A 89 -8.62 3.98 -2.53
C ARG A 89 -9.33 3.27 -3.67
N LEU A 90 -9.41 1.94 -3.63
CA LEU A 90 -10.24 1.15 -4.56
C LEU A 90 -11.71 1.53 -4.45
N ASP A 91 -12.24 1.61 -3.23
CA ASP A 91 -13.65 1.98 -2.97
C ASP A 91 -14.00 3.38 -3.49
N LYS A 92 -13.04 4.30 -3.48
CA LYS A 92 -13.20 5.65 -3.99
C LYS A 92 -12.93 5.80 -5.48
N GLY A 93 -12.57 4.71 -6.18
CA GLY A 93 -12.16 4.78 -7.58
C GLY A 93 -10.85 5.55 -7.82
N LEU A 94 -10.02 5.73 -6.81
CA LEU A 94 -8.73 6.46 -6.90
C LEU A 94 -7.57 5.58 -7.39
N ILE A 95 -7.76 4.28 -7.45
CA ILE A 95 -6.84 3.31 -8.07
C ILE A 95 -7.64 2.27 -8.83
N ASP A 96 -7.03 1.69 -9.86
CA ASP A 96 -7.63 0.67 -10.72
C ASP A 96 -7.40 -0.74 -10.19
N PHE A 97 -6.22 -0.95 -9.60
CA PHE A 97 -5.80 -2.24 -9.06
C PHE A 97 -5.22 -2.09 -7.65
N GLY A 98 -5.55 -3.07 -6.79
CA GLY A 98 -4.95 -3.21 -5.48
C GLY A 98 -4.22 -4.53 -5.35
N ILE A 99 -2.98 -4.52 -4.83
CA ILE A 99 -2.26 -5.72 -4.44
C ILE A 99 -2.36 -5.84 -2.93
N VAL A 100 -3.08 -6.86 -2.48
CA VAL A 100 -3.35 -7.10 -1.05
C VAL A 100 -3.17 -8.58 -0.71
N PHE A 101 -2.99 -8.89 0.55
CA PHE A 101 -3.02 -10.26 1.04
C PHE A 101 -4.46 -10.75 1.20
N LYS A 102 -4.66 -12.07 1.26
CA LYS A 102 -5.98 -12.70 1.36
C LYS A 102 -6.77 -12.45 2.65
N ASP A 103 -6.20 -11.77 3.61
CA ASP A 103 -6.80 -11.47 4.92
C ASP A 103 -7.78 -10.29 4.93
N VAL A 104 -8.12 -9.75 3.75
CA VAL A 104 -9.11 -8.69 3.56
C VAL A 104 -10.39 -9.21 2.91
N ASP A 105 -11.52 -8.54 3.18
CA ASP A 105 -12.78 -8.86 2.52
C ASP A 105 -12.74 -8.41 1.05
N LEU A 106 -12.75 -9.39 0.16
CA LEU A 106 -12.67 -9.20 -1.29
C LEU A 106 -13.99 -9.47 -2.01
N ALA A 107 -15.10 -9.74 -1.29
CA ALA A 107 -16.35 -10.20 -1.88
C ALA A 107 -16.94 -9.27 -2.96
N LYS A 108 -16.64 -7.97 -2.89
CA LYS A 108 -17.12 -6.96 -3.85
C LYS A 108 -16.17 -6.65 -5.00
N TYR A 109 -15.03 -7.35 -5.09
CA TYR A 109 -14.02 -7.10 -6.11
C TYR A 109 -13.80 -8.31 -7.01
N ASN A 110 -13.39 -8.04 -8.25
CA ASN A 110 -12.81 -9.07 -9.08
C ASN A 110 -11.39 -9.36 -8.60
N MET A 111 -11.08 -10.62 -8.33
CA MET A 111 -9.81 -11.03 -7.76
C MET A 111 -9.04 -11.92 -8.73
N LEU A 112 -7.77 -11.62 -8.90
CA LEU A 112 -6.80 -12.50 -9.55
C LEU A 112 -5.75 -12.94 -8.53
N GLU A 113 -5.65 -14.25 -8.32
CA GLU A 113 -4.60 -14.81 -7.47
C GLU A 113 -3.26 -14.77 -8.19
N THR A 114 -2.23 -14.25 -7.52
CA THR A 114 -0.87 -14.24 -8.06
C THR A 114 -0.06 -15.41 -7.50
N PRO A 115 0.86 -16.01 -8.29
CA PRO A 115 1.73 -17.10 -7.81
C PRO A 115 2.90 -16.58 -6.95
N CYS A 116 2.69 -15.50 -6.22
CA CYS A 116 3.69 -14.88 -5.35
C CYS A 116 3.31 -15.12 -3.89
N SER A 117 4.31 -15.40 -3.07
CA SER A 117 4.17 -15.47 -1.62
C SER A 117 5.30 -14.70 -0.96
N ASP A 118 5.00 -13.91 0.04
CA ASP A 118 5.99 -13.22 0.84
C ASP A 118 6.47 -14.11 1.98
N ILE A 119 7.74 -13.96 2.31
CA ILE A 119 8.36 -14.67 3.44
C ILE A 119 8.43 -13.70 4.62
N TRP A 120 7.80 -14.07 5.72
CA TRP A 120 7.92 -13.33 6.97
C TRP A 120 9.31 -13.49 7.57
N GLY A 121 9.85 -12.38 8.04
CA GLY A 121 11.13 -12.35 8.73
C GLY A 121 11.09 -11.44 9.96
N VAL A 122 12.10 -11.55 10.80
CA VAL A 122 12.27 -10.69 11.97
C VAL A 122 13.43 -9.75 11.72
N LEU A 123 13.16 -8.45 11.72
CA LEU A 123 14.19 -7.42 11.68
C LEU A 123 14.72 -7.18 13.10
N MET A 124 16.03 -7.28 13.28
CA MET A 124 16.68 -7.07 14.56
C MET A 124 18.12 -6.56 14.37
N ARG A 125 18.73 -6.13 15.45
CA ARG A 125 20.15 -5.76 15.45
C ARG A 125 21.02 -6.98 15.13
N LYS A 126 22.15 -6.77 14.44
CA LYS A 126 23.08 -7.86 14.06
C LYS A 126 23.70 -8.57 15.26
N ASP A 127 23.84 -7.86 16.38
CA ASP A 127 24.39 -8.37 17.64
C ASP A 127 23.34 -9.00 18.56
N ALA A 128 22.07 -9.03 18.16
CA ALA A 128 21.03 -9.68 18.93
C ALA A 128 21.24 -11.20 19.00
N PRO A 129 21.00 -11.86 20.16
CA PRO A 129 21.18 -13.31 20.30
C PRO A 129 20.41 -14.13 19.26
N LEU A 130 19.20 -13.67 18.88
CA LEU A 130 18.38 -14.32 17.85
C LEU A 130 18.93 -14.16 16.44
N ALA A 131 19.80 -13.17 16.18
CA ALA A 131 20.38 -12.95 14.85
C ALA A 131 21.35 -14.06 14.44
N GLN A 132 21.80 -14.88 15.36
CA GLN A 132 22.64 -16.06 15.10
C GLN A 132 21.83 -17.27 14.60
N LYS A 133 20.52 -17.24 14.73
CA LYS A 133 19.64 -18.32 14.27
C LYS A 133 19.34 -18.19 12.78
N LYS A 134 19.37 -19.31 12.07
CA LYS A 134 18.96 -19.39 10.65
C LYS A 134 17.44 -19.29 10.48
N THR A 135 16.70 -19.75 11.49
CA THR A 135 15.22 -19.76 11.50
C THR A 135 14.72 -19.29 12.86
N ILE A 136 13.70 -18.48 12.87
CA ILE A 136 13.00 -18.02 14.07
C ILE A 136 11.73 -18.84 14.23
N THR A 137 11.48 -19.33 15.43
CA THR A 137 10.28 -20.09 15.78
C THR A 137 9.33 -19.25 16.64
N PRO A 138 8.03 -19.63 16.76
CA PRO A 138 7.09 -18.95 17.64
C PRO A 138 7.58 -18.79 19.09
N GLN A 139 8.24 -19.81 19.60
CA GLN A 139 8.78 -19.84 20.96
C GLN A 139 9.86 -18.77 21.18
N ASP A 140 10.67 -18.50 20.15
CA ASP A 140 11.72 -17.49 20.21
C ASP A 140 11.16 -16.06 20.39
N LEU A 141 9.93 -15.83 19.94
CA LEU A 141 9.27 -14.53 19.93
C LEU A 141 8.24 -14.35 21.05
N ARG A 142 7.76 -15.43 21.65
CA ARG A 142 6.63 -15.43 22.59
C ARG A 142 6.78 -14.44 23.74
N ASP A 143 7.99 -14.32 24.31
CA ASP A 143 8.29 -13.50 25.47
C ASP A 143 9.12 -12.26 25.14
N LYS A 144 9.20 -11.89 23.86
CA LYS A 144 9.96 -10.73 23.42
C LYS A 144 9.05 -9.53 23.13
N PRO A 145 9.50 -8.32 23.39
CA PRO A 145 8.82 -7.14 22.87
C PRO A 145 8.91 -7.15 21.35
N LEU A 146 7.75 -7.00 20.69
CA LEU A 146 7.64 -7.03 19.24
C LEU A 146 7.03 -5.73 18.73
N ILE A 147 7.59 -5.20 17.66
CA ILE A 147 6.98 -4.13 16.86
C ILE A 147 6.28 -4.81 15.69
N LEU A 148 4.97 -4.69 15.63
CA LEU A 148 4.13 -5.30 14.61
C LEU A 148 3.40 -4.23 13.79
N SER A 149 3.06 -4.57 12.54
CA SER A 149 2.15 -3.73 11.79
C SER A 149 0.77 -3.70 12.45
N GLN A 150 0.01 -2.64 12.23
CA GLN A 150 -1.33 -2.51 12.80
C GLN A 150 -2.28 -3.65 12.38
N GLN A 151 -2.10 -4.20 11.19
CA GLN A 151 -2.87 -5.35 10.69
C GLN A 151 -2.57 -6.60 11.51
N GLU A 152 -1.30 -6.89 11.75
CA GLU A 152 -0.88 -8.05 12.55
C GLU A 152 -1.29 -7.92 14.02
N TYR A 153 -1.26 -6.71 14.57
CA TYR A 153 -1.72 -6.44 15.94
C TYR A 153 -3.23 -6.74 16.12
N ARG A 154 -4.04 -6.51 15.09
CA ARG A 154 -5.49 -6.76 15.12
C ARG A 154 -5.91 -8.22 14.89
N GLY A 155 -5.00 -9.16 14.97
CA GLY A 155 -5.27 -10.59 14.84
C GLY A 155 -4.85 -11.20 13.49
N GLY A 156 -3.85 -10.63 12.86
CA GLY A 156 -3.22 -11.18 11.65
C GLY A 156 -2.61 -12.56 11.81
N GLY A 157 -2.13 -13.11 10.71
CA GLY A 157 -1.57 -14.46 10.65
C GLY A 157 -0.37 -14.67 11.56
N LEU A 158 0.47 -13.63 11.70
CA LEU A 158 1.68 -13.67 12.53
C LEU A 158 1.37 -13.78 14.03
N THR A 159 0.42 -12.99 14.55
CA THR A 159 0.01 -13.05 15.96
C THR A 159 -0.54 -14.42 16.31
N ARG A 160 -1.34 -15.01 15.41
CA ARG A 160 -1.86 -16.36 15.56
C ARG A 160 -0.75 -17.41 15.52
N TRP A 161 0.21 -17.27 14.62
CA TRP A 161 1.36 -18.15 14.51
C TRP A 161 2.25 -18.12 15.77
N ILE A 162 2.47 -16.93 16.35
CA ILE A 162 3.23 -16.79 17.62
C ILE A 162 2.46 -17.38 18.80
N GLY A 163 1.13 -17.53 18.69
CA GLY A 163 0.26 -17.98 19.77
C GLY A 163 0.07 -16.92 20.87
N ARG A 164 0.08 -15.63 20.49
CA ARG A 164 -0.22 -14.50 21.38
C ARG A 164 -1.57 -13.92 21.08
N GLU A 165 -2.31 -13.60 22.12
CA GLU A 165 -3.52 -12.77 22.01
C GLU A 165 -3.12 -11.30 21.82
N PRO A 166 -3.82 -10.52 20.96
CA PRO A 166 -3.50 -9.11 20.72
C PRO A 166 -3.46 -8.25 22.00
N ALA A 167 -4.27 -8.58 22.97
CA ALA A 167 -4.34 -7.85 24.25
C ALA A 167 -3.10 -8.02 25.16
N LYS A 168 -2.18 -8.89 24.84
CA LYS A 168 -0.94 -9.16 25.60
C LYS A 168 0.32 -8.68 24.91
N LEU A 169 0.16 -7.89 23.84
CA LEU A 169 1.27 -7.21 23.15
C LEU A 169 1.44 -5.85 23.82
N ASN A 170 2.49 -5.70 24.64
CA ASN A 170 2.92 -4.42 25.20
C ASN A 170 3.83 -3.70 24.21
#